data_3eb302275e7822746ba4b934e5353350
#
_entry.id   3eb302275e7822746ba4b934e5353350
#
_cell.length_a   1.000
_cell.length_b   1.000
_cell.length_c   1.000
_cell.angle_alpha   90.00
_cell.angle_beta   90.00
_cell.angle_gamma   90.00
#
_symmetry.space_group_name_H-M   'P 1'
#
loop_
_entity.id
_entity.type
_entity.pdbx_description
1 polymer ?
#
loop_
_entity_poly.entity_id
_entity_poly.type
_entity_poly.pdbx_seq_one_letter_code
_entity_poly.pdbx_strand_id
1 'polypeptide(L)'
;TVVLSIGVTNMSKHHAVIRRLTAVETLGCTQVICSDKTGTLTKNQMTVVDQYTPSGSLDRLIEIAVLCCDAKEVKNAEGGVTKVGDPTEIALIDLGDRNGVVKQQLDAECPREGEVPFDSTRKRMTTINRMKDGKLQANVKGGLDEVLSVCTRIEMADGVRKITDADIADLQKRNSQMADSALRVLSMAYRPIDEVSSEVDVVERDLIFAGITGMIDPEREEVIGAISECHEAGIRTVMITGDHKATALAIASKIGLYSEGDLAITGTELEKLDDAEFEKNVDKYSVYARIAPEQKMKIVSAWQKRGDIVAMTGDGVNDAPALKKADIGVSMGITGTEVAKDASDMILSDDNFVTIVSAVAEGRRIYDNILKTILFLLSTNLGEVLLLFVTSISNLGIPLLPIHILWINLVSETFPALALSLDPPAKDIMHKKPRGQGKQFMDKGMIWRISYQGVMMGAITLVAFLLGKQMGMEMYAGDAASAETLGQTMAFASLIAAKLVHAGNLHSNTESRFKFNPLNNKPLIFAIMMSLLFSLAVLLVPSFREAFDFASMGCTQWLTVLGLAFVPLVVVELFKALKWNGK
;
A
#
# COMPACT_ATOMS: atom_id res chain seq x y z
N THR A 1 -1.23 9.84 19.80
CA THR A 1 -1.07 8.38 20.02
C THR A 1 -2.36 7.63 19.69
N VAL A 2 -3.53 7.97 20.28
CA VAL A 2 -4.81 7.25 20.05
C VAL A 2 -5.17 7.19 18.56
N VAL A 3 -5.07 8.30 17.85
CA VAL A 3 -5.32 8.39 16.39
C VAL A 3 -4.47 7.39 15.61
N LEU A 4 -3.17 7.37 15.89
CA LEU A 4 -2.22 6.44 15.24
C LEU A 4 -2.55 4.98 15.58
N SER A 5 -2.90 4.68 16.85
CA SER A 5 -3.26 3.32 17.26
C SER A 5 -4.50 2.79 16.54
N ILE A 6 -5.53 3.63 16.38
CA ILE A 6 -6.74 3.27 15.62
C ILE A 6 -6.41 3.07 14.14
N GLY A 7 -5.57 3.95 13.57
CA GLY A 7 -5.11 3.83 12.19
C GLY A 7 -4.34 2.53 11.94
N VAL A 8 -3.39 2.19 12.80
CA VAL A 8 -2.63 0.93 12.73
C VAL A 8 -3.56 -0.29 12.83
N THR A 9 -4.54 -0.26 13.74
CA THR A 9 -5.52 -1.34 13.83
C THR A 9 -6.32 -1.49 12.53
N ASN A 10 -6.65 -0.39 11.88
CA ASN A 10 -7.37 -0.42 10.62
C ASN A 10 -6.47 -0.94 9.47
N MET A 11 -5.22 -0.50 9.39
CA MET A 11 -4.22 -1.01 8.43
C MET A 11 -4.03 -2.53 8.58
N SER A 12 -3.94 -3.03 9.81
CA SER A 12 -3.79 -4.46 10.08
C SER A 12 -4.97 -5.29 9.58
N LYS A 13 -6.21 -4.75 9.63
CA LYS A 13 -7.39 -5.40 9.05
C LYS A 13 -7.34 -5.48 7.52
N HIS A 14 -6.55 -4.64 6.90
CA HIS A 14 -6.30 -4.58 5.47
C HIS A 14 -4.92 -5.13 5.10
N HIS A 15 -4.45 -6.15 5.82
CA HIS A 15 -3.23 -6.90 5.55
C HIS A 15 -1.91 -6.13 5.69
N ALA A 16 -1.93 -4.87 6.16
CA ALA A 16 -0.73 -4.07 6.43
C ALA A 16 -0.44 -4.02 7.94
N VAL A 17 0.50 -4.82 8.40
CA VAL A 17 0.89 -4.88 9.82
C VAL A 17 2.02 -3.91 10.08
N ILE A 18 1.74 -2.83 10.79
CA ILE A 18 2.71 -1.79 11.15
C ILE A 18 3.46 -2.19 12.42
N ARG A 19 4.78 -2.21 12.37
CA ARG A 19 5.65 -2.51 13.50
C ARG A 19 6.07 -1.26 14.30
N ARG A 20 6.14 -0.10 13.64
CA ARG A 20 6.52 1.18 14.25
C ARG A 20 5.47 2.24 13.97
N LEU A 21 4.91 2.85 15.01
CA LEU A 21 3.84 3.85 14.88
C LEU A 21 4.24 5.07 14.03
N THR A 22 5.52 5.45 14.06
CA THR A 22 6.05 6.56 13.26
C THR A 22 6.03 6.28 11.76
N ALA A 23 6.09 5.01 11.35
CA ALA A 23 6.04 4.63 9.94
C ALA A 23 4.72 5.01 9.26
N VAL A 24 3.62 5.12 10.01
CA VAL A 24 2.30 5.49 9.46
C VAL A 24 2.32 6.89 8.83
N GLU A 25 2.93 7.84 9.52
CA GLU A 25 3.04 9.22 9.03
C GLU A 25 3.94 9.29 7.80
N THR A 26 5.11 8.64 7.88
CA THR A 26 6.09 8.59 6.78
C THR A 26 5.49 7.90 5.55
N LEU A 27 4.71 6.83 5.74
CA LEU A 27 4.02 6.10 4.68
C LEU A 27 3.04 6.99 3.89
N GLY A 28 2.28 7.84 4.59
CA GLY A 28 1.40 8.83 3.95
C GLY A 28 2.13 9.89 3.13
N CYS A 29 3.43 10.07 3.37
CA CYS A 29 4.30 11.01 2.66
C CYS A 29 5.14 10.35 1.56
N THR A 30 5.01 9.03 1.32
CA THR A 30 5.80 8.28 0.34
C THR A 30 5.71 8.90 -1.05
N GLN A 31 6.87 9.12 -1.67
CA GLN A 31 7.02 9.69 -3.00
C GLN A 31 7.55 8.66 -4.01
N VAL A 32 8.32 7.69 -3.52
CA VAL A 32 8.91 6.63 -4.34
C VAL A 32 8.66 5.27 -3.67
N ILE A 33 8.20 4.30 -4.45
CA ILE A 33 8.09 2.91 -4.02
C ILE A 33 9.07 2.10 -4.86
N CYS A 34 10.15 1.62 -4.25
CA CYS A 34 11.11 0.69 -4.81
C CYS A 34 10.62 -0.73 -4.52
N SER A 35 10.08 -1.40 -5.54
CA SER A 35 9.49 -2.73 -5.38
C SER A 35 10.42 -3.81 -5.91
N ASP A 36 10.63 -4.87 -5.12
CA ASP A 36 11.13 -6.12 -5.68
C ASP A 36 10.08 -6.69 -6.64
N LYS A 37 10.54 -7.40 -7.69
CA LYS A 37 9.66 -8.01 -8.68
C LYS A 37 8.97 -9.24 -8.12
N THR A 38 9.79 -10.21 -7.62
CA THR A 38 9.35 -11.56 -7.31
C THR A 38 8.48 -11.58 -6.05
N GLY A 39 7.30 -12.23 -6.14
CA GLY A 39 6.39 -12.35 -5.00
C GLY A 39 5.61 -11.09 -4.65
N THR A 40 6.05 -9.89 -5.09
CA THR A 40 5.39 -8.62 -4.83
C THR A 40 4.57 -8.14 -6.04
N LEU A 41 5.23 -7.93 -7.19
CA LEU A 41 4.60 -7.54 -8.45
C LEU A 41 4.11 -8.76 -9.24
N THR A 42 4.73 -9.92 -9.01
CA THR A 42 4.41 -11.21 -9.63
C THR A 42 3.87 -12.20 -8.60
N LYS A 43 3.30 -13.30 -9.11
CA LYS A 43 2.67 -14.34 -8.26
C LYS A 43 3.66 -15.21 -7.50
N ASN A 44 4.97 -15.12 -7.79
CA ASN A 44 6.02 -16.03 -7.33
C ASN A 44 5.71 -17.50 -7.65
N GLN A 45 5.09 -17.73 -8.79
CA GLN A 45 4.66 -19.04 -9.25
C GLN A 45 4.92 -19.14 -10.74
N MET A 46 5.93 -19.94 -11.11
CA MET A 46 6.20 -20.23 -12.53
C MET A 46 4.95 -20.81 -13.19
N THR A 47 4.62 -20.32 -14.37
CA THR A 47 3.44 -20.76 -15.14
C THR A 47 3.82 -20.93 -16.59
N VAL A 48 3.45 -22.05 -17.20
CA VAL A 48 3.58 -22.25 -18.65
C VAL A 48 2.51 -21.41 -19.34
N VAL A 49 2.96 -20.45 -20.18
CA VAL A 49 2.10 -19.49 -20.89
C VAL A 49 2.15 -19.68 -22.41
N ASP A 50 3.18 -20.35 -22.92
CA ASP A 50 3.34 -20.63 -24.36
C ASP A 50 3.86 -22.04 -24.58
N GLN A 51 3.43 -22.68 -25.68
CA GLN A 51 3.78 -24.04 -26.02
C GLN A 51 3.84 -24.18 -27.54
N TYR A 52 4.82 -24.94 -28.02
CA TYR A 52 4.91 -25.28 -29.42
C TYR A 52 5.32 -26.74 -29.60
N THR A 53 4.56 -27.44 -30.45
CA THR A 53 4.88 -28.81 -30.88
C THR A 53 4.86 -28.87 -32.41
N PRO A 54 5.86 -29.46 -33.05
CA PRO A 54 5.85 -29.64 -34.49
C PRO A 54 4.75 -30.60 -35.00
N SER A 55 4.29 -31.51 -34.11
CA SER A 55 3.20 -32.44 -34.40
C SER A 55 1.81 -31.78 -34.40
N GLY A 56 1.66 -30.59 -33.78
CA GLY A 56 0.37 -29.91 -33.60
C GLY A 56 -0.47 -30.48 -32.44
N SER A 57 -0.10 -31.63 -31.81
CA SER A 57 -0.72 -32.15 -30.59
C SER A 57 0.16 -31.90 -29.39
N LEU A 58 -0.47 -31.46 -28.30
CA LEU A 58 0.22 -31.22 -27.03
C LEU A 58 0.36 -32.49 -26.16
N ASP A 59 -0.36 -33.56 -26.46
CA ASP A 59 -0.47 -34.74 -25.60
C ASP A 59 0.90 -35.33 -25.25
N ARG A 60 1.76 -35.55 -26.25
CA ARG A 60 3.10 -36.09 -26.05
C ARG A 60 4.01 -35.12 -25.28
N LEU A 61 3.93 -33.84 -25.60
CA LEU A 61 4.70 -32.81 -24.90
C LEU A 61 4.35 -32.80 -23.39
N ILE A 62 3.06 -32.81 -23.08
CA ILE A 62 2.54 -32.78 -21.69
C ILE A 62 2.89 -34.08 -20.95
N GLU A 63 2.73 -35.23 -21.60
CA GLU A 63 3.11 -36.52 -21.02
C GLU A 63 4.57 -36.53 -20.60
N ILE A 64 5.48 -36.15 -21.49
CA ILE A 64 6.91 -36.06 -21.19
C ILE A 64 7.19 -35.04 -20.08
N ALA A 65 6.59 -33.85 -20.18
CA ALA A 65 6.76 -32.78 -19.22
C ALA A 65 6.38 -33.20 -17.79
N VAL A 66 5.26 -33.92 -17.63
CA VAL A 66 4.78 -34.40 -16.33
C VAL A 66 5.58 -35.59 -15.81
N LEU A 67 5.93 -36.56 -16.68
CA LEU A 67 6.72 -37.73 -16.28
C LEU A 67 8.16 -37.36 -15.88
N CYS A 68 8.77 -36.39 -16.58
CA CYS A 68 10.14 -35.97 -16.31
C CYS A 68 10.19 -34.86 -15.23
N CYS A 69 9.50 -35.05 -14.10
CA CYS A 69 9.48 -34.13 -12.95
C CYS A 69 9.67 -34.85 -11.62
N ASP A 70 10.50 -34.28 -10.74
CA ASP A 70 10.69 -34.73 -9.36
C ASP A 70 9.69 -34.11 -8.37
N ALA A 71 9.07 -33.02 -8.75
CA ALA A 71 8.00 -32.39 -7.96
C ALA A 71 6.84 -33.36 -7.72
N LYS A 72 6.29 -33.32 -6.51
CA LYS A 72 5.24 -34.25 -6.02
C LYS A 72 4.04 -33.51 -5.50
N GLU A 73 2.89 -34.18 -5.63
CA GLU A 73 1.64 -33.76 -5.00
C GLU A 73 1.55 -34.38 -3.60
N VAL A 74 1.42 -33.52 -2.58
CA VAL A 74 1.31 -33.94 -1.17
C VAL A 74 -0.04 -33.51 -0.63
N LYS A 75 -0.78 -34.42 -0.01
CA LYS A 75 -2.05 -34.09 0.66
C LYS A 75 -1.77 -33.41 1.99
N ASN A 76 -2.33 -32.23 2.18
CA ASN A 76 -2.27 -31.51 3.44
C ASN A 76 -3.20 -32.14 4.49
N ALA A 77 -2.96 -31.85 5.79
CA ALA A 77 -3.78 -32.32 6.90
C ALA A 77 -5.26 -31.92 6.78
N GLU A 78 -5.57 -30.89 5.99
CA GLU A 78 -6.93 -30.39 5.74
C GLU A 78 -7.59 -30.99 4.47
N GLY A 79 -6.93 -31.97 3.83
CA GLY A 79 -7.44 -32.65 2.63
C GLY A 79 -7.18 -31.94 1.30
N GLY A 80 -6.49 -30.79 1.32
CA GLY A 80 -6.01 -30.10 0.10
C GLY A 80 -4.77 -30.77 -0.48
N VAL A 81 -4.55 -30.61 -1.79
CA VAL A 81 -3.33 -31.06 -2.48
C VAL A 81 -2.38 -29.88 -2.65
N THR A 82 -1.15 -30.03 -2.14
CA THR A 82 -0.07 -29.05 -2.34
C THR A 82 1.04 -29.68 -3.17
N LYS A 83 1.57 -28.93 -4.14
CA LYS A 83 2.72 -29.35 -4.96
C LYS A 83 4.02 -28.90 -4.30
N VAL A 84 4.98 -29.82 -4.18
CA VAL A 84 6.27 -29.58 -3.55
C VAL A 84 7.38 -29.99 -4.52
N GLY A 85 8.29 -29.08 -4.81
CA GLY A 85 9.40 -29.29 -5.73
C GLY A 85 9.94 -28.00 -6.32
N ASP A 86 10.75 -28.10 -7.37
CA ASP A 86 11.25 -26.95 -8.12
C ASP A 86 10.06 -26.19 -8.79
N PRO A 87 10.02 -24.85 -8.73
CA PRO A 87 8.93 -24.06 -9.33
C PRO A 87 8.73 -24.32 -10.82
N THR A 88 9.81 -24.61 -11.56
CA THR A 88 9.75 -24.94 -12.98
C THR A 88 9.03 -26.27 -13.23
N GLU A 89 9.26 -27.26 -12.36
CA GLU A 89 8.60 -28.55 -12.45
C GLU A 89 7.13 -28.48 -12.02
N ILE A 90 6.83 -27.69 -10.98
CA ILE A 90 5.45 -27.42 -10.57
C ILE A 90 4.67 -26.80 -11.71
N ALA A 91 5.27 -25.87 -12.48
CA ALA A 91 4.64 -25.29 -13.67
C ALA A 91 4.29 -26.32 -14.77
N LEU A 92 5.13 -27.34 -14.94
CA LEU A 92 4.88 -28.44 -15.88
C LEU A 92 3.75 -29.37 -15.39
N ILE A 93 3.69 -29.64 -14.08
CA ILE A 93 2.57 -30.41 -13.48
C ILE A 93 1.26 -29.61 -13.60
N ASP A 94 1.29 -28.28 -13.34
CA ASP A 94 0.12 -27.43 -13.53
C ASP A 94 -0.34 -27.37 -15.00
N LEU A 95 0.57 -27.46 -15.94
CA LEU A 95 0.24 -27.61 -17.37
C LEU A 95 -0.49 -28.94 -17.60
N GLY A 96 -0.02 -30.04 -17.00
CA GLY A 96 -0.68 -31.34 -17.05
C GLY A 96 -2.11 -31.26 -16.53
N ASP A 97 -2.31 -30.76 -15.32
CA ASP A 97 -3.61 -30.65 -14.67
C ASP A 97 -4.62 -29.85 -15.51
N ARG A 98 -4.18 -28.70 -16.08
CA ARG A 98 -5.02 -27.87 -16.99
C ARG A 98 -5.46 -28.62 -18.25
N ASN A 99 -4.72 -29.63 -18.67
CA ASN A 99 -5.02 -30.48 -19.81
C ASN A 99 -5.58 -31.85 -19.43
N GLY A 100 -5.95 -32.07 -18.16
CA GLY A 100 -6.57 -33.30 -17.68
C GLY A 100 -5.57 -34.45 -17.41
N VAL A 101 -4.26 -34.16 -17.39
CA VAL A 101 -3.20 -35.13 -17.11
C VAL A 101 -2.73 -34.95 -15.67
N VAL A 102 -3.27 -35.75 -14.74
CA VAL A 102 -2.93 -35.71 -13.32
C VAL A 102 -1.66 -36.54 -13.06
N LYS A 103 -0.63 -35.93 -12.45
CA LYS A 103 0.66 -36.60 -12.24
C LYS A 103 0.53 -37.90 -11.47
N GLN A 104 -0.21 -37.96 -10.39
CA GLN A 104 -0.36 -39.16 -9.55
C GLN A 104 -0.95 -40.33 -10.35
N GLN A 105 -1.91 -40.05 -11.25
CA GLN A 105 -2.49 -41.09 -12.13
C GLN A 105 -1.50 -41.53 -13.19
N LEU A 106 -0.82 -40.57 -13.81
CA LEU A 106 0.16 -40.84 -14.85
C LEU A 106 1.36 -41.63 -14.30
N ASP A 107 1.86 -41.32 -13.10
CA ASP A 107 2.94 -42.06 -12.44
C ASP A 107 2.50 -43.52 -12.09
N ALA A 108 1.23 -43.75 -11.78
CA ALA A 108 0.70 -45.08 -11.55
C ALA A 108 0.56 -45.91 -12.85
N GLU A 109 0.17 -45.26 -13.96
CA GLU A 109 0.04 -45.88 -15.28
C GLU A 109 1.38 -46.07 -16.00
N CYS A 110 2.33 -45.14 -15.76
CA CYS A 110 3.66 -45.11 -16.37
C CYS A 110 4.75 -45.00 -15.28
N PRO A 111 4.98 -46.08 -14.49
CA PRO A 111 5.90 -46.05 -13.35
C PRO A 111 7.33 -45.73 -13.79
N ARG A 112 8.02 -44.90 -12.99
CA ARG A 112 9.44 -44.57 -13.16
C ARG A 112 10.29 -45.76 -12.72
N GLU A 113 11.13 -46.27 -13.62
CA GLU A 113 12.04 -47.36 -13.36
C GLU A 113 13.51 -46.95 -13.27
N GLY A 114 13.84 -45.74 -13.77
CA GLY A 114 15.18 -45.21 -13.68
C GLY A 114 15.20 -43.70 -13.95
N GLU A 115 16.34 -43.07 -13.69
CA GLU A 115 16.55 -41.66 -13.96
C GLU A 115 18.03 -41.32 -14.17
N VAL A 116 18.25 -40.23 -14.91
CA VAL A 116 19.50 -39.49 -14.97
C VAL A 116 19.20 -38.09 -14.44
N PRO A 117 19.62 -37.73 -13.20
CA PRO A 117 19.30 -36.46 -12.57
C PRO A 117 19.76 -35.24 -13.40
N PHE A 118 19.17 -34.09 -13.11
CA PHE A 118 19.61 -32.84 -13.71
C PHE A 118 21.06 -32.51 -13.39
N ASP A 119 21.81 -32.13 -14.40
CA ASP A 119 23.18 -31.68 -14.27
C ASP A 119 23.34 -30.30 -14.96
N SER A 120 23.96 -29.34 -14.26
CA SER A 120 24.11 -27.97 -14.74
C SER A 120 25.03 -27.81 -15.96
N THR A 121 25.94 -28.75 -16.18
CA THR A 121 26.83 -28.77 -17.35
C THR A 121 26.08 -29.30 -18.59
N ARG A 122 25.32 -30.38 -18.42
CA ARG A 122 24.47 -30.99 -19.43
C ARG A 122 23.18 -30.20 -19.67
N LYS A 123 22.69 -29.49 -18.66
CA LYS A 123 21.40 -28.76 -18.62
C LYS A 123 20.21 -29.62 -19.08
N ARG A 124 20.23 -30.91 -18.77
CA ARG A 124 19.19 -31.89 -19.08
C ARG A 124 18.92 -32.79 -17.89
N MET A 125 17.72 -33.33 -17.85
CA MET A 125 17.24 -34.37 -16.93
C MET A 125 16.50 -35.41 -17.73
N THR A 126 16.65 -36.70 -17.35
CA THR A 126 15.98 -37.82 -18.00
C THR A 126 15.31 -38.70 -16.98
N THR A 127 14.07 -39.12 -17.23
CA THR A 127 13.40 -40.19 -16.50
C THR A 127 13.11 -41.35 -17.44
N ILE A 128 13.20 -42.58 -16.93
CA ILE A 128 12.87 -43.79 -17.65
C ILE A 128 11.58 -44.34 -17.06
N ASN A 129 10.55 -44.40 -17.91
CA ASN A 129 9.23 -44.84 -17.48
C ASN A 129 8.77 -46.04 -18.30
N ARG A 130 8.04 -46.97 -17.66
CA ARG A 130 7.32 -48.02 -18.36
C ARG A 130 6.00 -47.51 -18.83
N MET A 131 5.85 -47.35 -20.14
CA MET A 131 4.65 -46.78 -20.76
C MET A 131 3.50 -47.78 -20.74
N LYS A 132 2.25 -47.30 -21.02
CA LYS A 132 1.02 -48.12 -21.03
C LYS A 132 1.07 -49.32 -21.97
N ASP A 133 1.88 -49.28 -23.02
CA ASP A 133 2.10 -50.38 -23.96
C ASP A 133 3.14 -51.41 -23.44
N GLY A 134 3.65 -51.23 -22.24
CA GLY A 134 4.64 -52.08 -21.59
C GLY A 134 6.10 -51.82 -22.00
N LYS A 135 6.35 -50.91 -22.94
CA LYS A 135 7.70 -50.55 -23.39
C LYS A 135 8.33 -49.52 -22.47
N LEU A 136 9.66 -49.54 -22.42
CA LEU A 136 10.41 -48.51 -21.73
C LEU A 136 10.61 -47.28 -22.62
N GLN A 137 10.49 -46.09 -22.04
CA GLN A 137 10.72 -44.83 -22.71
C GLN A 137 11.59 -43.92 -21.83
N ALA A 138 12.66 -43.39 -22.39
CA ALA A 138 13.40 -42.29 -21.81
C ALA A 138 12.68 -40.98 -22.17
N ASN A 139 12.30 -40.20 -21.15
CA ASN A 139 11.67 -38.86 -21.25
C ASN A 139 12.71 -37.84 -20.83
N VAL A 140 13.00 -36.88 -21.70
CA VAL A 140 14.07 -35.89 -21.49
C VAL A 140 13.50 -34.50 -21.50
N LYS A 141 13.90 -33.66 -20.53
CA LYS A 141 13.69 -32.24 -20.53
C LYS A 141 14.98 -31.46 -20.38
N GLY A 142 15.08 -30.27 -20.99
CA GLY A 142 16.30 -29.46 -20.86
C GLY A 142 16.27 -28.19 -21.70
N GLY A 143 17.41 -27.51 -21.77
CA GLY A 143 17.61 -26.37 -22.67
C GLY A 143 17.50 -26.78 -24.14
N LEU A 144 17.02 -25.87 -25.01
CA LEU A 144 16.77 -26.22 -26.40
C LEU A 144 18.03 -26.71 -27.12
N ASP A 145 19.12 -25.98 -27.04
CA ASP A 145 20.37 -26.32 -27.75
C ASP A 145 20.96 -27.64 -27.23
N GLU A 146 20.88 -27.84 -25.91
CA GLU A 146 21.36 -29.05 -25.26
C GLU A 146 20.51 -30.27 -25.61
N VAL A 147 19.19 -30.15 -25.73
CA VAL A 147 18.31 -31.24 -26.16
C VAL A 147 18.47 -31.51 -27.66
N LEU A 148 18.52 -30.47 -28.50
CA LEU A 148 18.72 -30.64 -29.94
C LEU A 148 20.04 -31.33 -30.29
N SER A 149 21.09 -31.11 -29.50
CA SER A 149 22.42 -31.75 -29.73
C SER A 149 22.39 -33.27 -29.69
N VAL A 150 21.38 -33.86 -29.03
CA VAL A 150 21.19 -35.31 -28.86
C VAL A 150 19.96 -35.86 -29.59
N CYS A 151 19.22 -34.98 -30.30
CA CYS A 151 18.09 -35.37 -31.14
C CYS A 151 18.55 -35.69 -32.56
N THR A 152 18.06 -36.80 -33.13
CA THR A 152 18.24 -37.16 -34.52
C THR A 152 16.95 -37.18 -35.32
N ARG A 153 15.81 -37.15 -34.61
CA ARG A 153 14.46 -37.22 -35.13
C ARG A 153 13.55 -36.16 -34.51
N ILE A 154 12.46 -35.89 -35.20
CA ILE A 154 11.43 -34.96 -34.80
C ILE A 154 10.04 -35.56 -35.00
N GLU A 155 9.12 -35.33 -34.06
CA GLU A 155 7.73 -35.76 -34.17
C GLU A 155 6.91 -34.69 -34.90
N MET A 156 6.34 -35.09 -36.04
CA MET A 156 5.49 -34.23 -36.87
C MET A 156 4.06 -34.77 -36.88
N ALA A 157 3.11 -34.04 -37.47
CA ALA A 157 1.71 -34.44 -37.55
C ALA A 157 1.52 -35.76 -38.33
N ASP A 158 2.38 -36.05 -39.28
CA ASP A 158 2.38 -37.24 -40.14
C ASP A 158 3.25 -38.39 -39.59
N GLY A 159 3.89 -38.20 -38.44
CA GLY A 159 4.73 -39.21 -37.79
C GLY A 159 6.15 -38.73 -37.50
N VAL A 160 7.00 -39.67 -37.01
CA VAL A 160 8.38 -39.36 -36.66
C VAL A 160 9.29 -39.47 -37.92
N ARG A 161 10.03 -38.39 -38.20
CA ARG A 161 11.01 -38.31 -39.26
C ARG A 161 12.38 -37.83 -38.78
N LYS A 162 13.41 -37.94 -39.63
CA LYS A 162 14.73 -37.35 -39.32
C LYS A 162 14.61 -35.82 -39.22
N ILE A 163 15.26 -35.23 -38.21
CA ILE A 163 15.35 -33.79 -38.06
C ILE A 163 16.25 -33.18 -39.12
N THR A 164 15.91 -32.01 -39.63
CA THR A 164 16.66 -31.27 -40.65
C THR A 164 17.21 -29.96 -40.06
N ASP A 165 18.21 -29.38 -40.75
CA ASP A 165 18.76 -28.07 -40.35
C ASP A 165 17.71 -26.96 -40.40
N ALA A 166 16.72 -27.07 -41.31
CA ALA A 166 15.60 -26.13 -41.38
C ALA A 166 14.68 -26.23 -40.15
N ASP A 167 14.44 -27.44 -39.64
CA ASP A 167 13.66 -27.62 -38.41
C ASP A 167 14.39 -27.03 -37.23
N ILE A 168 15.69 -27.27 -37.11
CA ILE A 168 16.53 -26.70 -36.05
C ILE A 168 16.49 -25.17 -36.09
N ALA A 169 16.63 -24.58 -37.27
CA ALA A 169 16.56 -23.13 -37.45
C ALA A 169 15.18 -22.53 -37.04
N ASP A 170 14.06 -23.22 -37.38
CA ASP A 170 12.71 -22.79 -36.98
C ASP A 170 12.54 -22.88 -35.45
N LEU A 171 13.00 -23.97 -34.84
CA LEU A 171 12.95 -24.14 -33.36
C LEU A 171 13.78 -23.09 -32.62
N GLN A 172 14.99 -22.79 -33.11
CA GLN A 172 15.84 -21.73 -32.54
C GLN A 172 15.21 -20.34 -32.71
N LYS A 173 14.56 -20.07 -33.85
CA LYS A 173 13.82 -18.83 -34.05
C LYS A 173 12.67 -18.70 -33.04
N ARG A 174 11.89 -19.76 -32.83
CA ARG A 174 10.80 -19.76 -31.82
C ARG A 174 11.31 -19.61 -30.40
N ASN A 175 12.39 -20.29 -30.05
CA ASN A 175 13.06 -20.11 -28.78
C ASN A 175 13.48 -18.66 -28.56
N SER A 176 14.06 -18.02 -29.59
CA SER A 176 14.42 -16.61 -29.52
C SER A 176 13.19 -15.71 -29.32
N GLN A 177 12.10 -15.97 -30.03
CA GLN A 177 10.85 -15.23 -29.86
C GLN A 177 10.26 -15.38 -28.45
N MET A 178 10.26 -16.58 -27.89
CA MET A 178 9.84 -16.84 -26.51
C MET A 178 10.79 -16.14 -25.52
N ALA A 179 12.10 -16.20 -25.75
CA ALA A 179 13.10 -15.54 -24.92
C ALA A 179 12.99 -14.00 -24.98
N ASP A 180 12.68 -13.43 -26.16
CA ASP A 180 12.41 -12.01 -26.33
C ASP A 180 11.15 -11.56 -25.56
N SER A 181 10.20 -12.50 -25.38
CA SER A 181 9.02 -12.32 -24.52
C SER A 181 9.31 -12.64 -23.05
N ALA A 182 10.59 -12.77 -22.68
CA ALA A 182 11.07 -13.07 -21.33
C ALA A 182 10.62 -14.42 -20.77
N LEU A 183 10.29 -15.38 -21.62
CA LEU A 183 9.91 -16.72 -21.20
C LEU A 183 11.17 -17.58 -20.93
N ARG A 184 11.13 -18.35 -19.87
CA ARG A 184 12.05 -19.45 -19.65
C ARG A 184 11.61 -20.63 -20.50
N VAL A 185 12.45 -21.05 -21.47
CA VAL A 185 12.10 -22.12 -22.40
C VAL A 185 12.68 -23.44 -21.94
N LEU A 186 11.85 -24.47 -21.94
CA LEU A 186 12.26 -25.86 -21.77
C LEU A 186 11.80 -26.69 -22.96
N SER A 187 12.68 -27.59 -23.40
CA SER A 187 12.45 -28.53 -24.49
C SER A 187 12.18 -29.92 -23.96
N MET A 188 11.31 -30.65 -24.64
CA MET A 188 10.94 -32.02 -24.35
C MET A 188 11.31 -32.92 -25.54
N ALA A 189 11.93 -34.07 -25.22
CA ALA A 189 12.25 -35.11 -26.17
C ALA A 189 12.06 -36.48 -25.53
N TYR A 190 11.96 -37.52 -26.33
CA TYR A 190 11.78 -38.88 -25.85
C TYR A 190 12.49 -39.91 -26.75
N ARG A 191 12.65 -41.12 -26.22
CA ARG A 191 13.13 -42.25 -27.01
C ARG A 191 12.63 -43.56 -26.38
N PRO A 192 12.08 -44.51 -27.17
CA PRO A 192 11.92 -45.92 -26.76
C PRO A 192 13.26 -46.55 -26.51
N ILE A 193 13.41 -47.30 -25.38
CA ILE A 193 14.61 -48.03 -25.01
C ILE A 193 14.27 -49.47 -24.60
N ASP A 194 15.24 -50.37 -24.71
CA ASP A 194 15.02 -51.80 -24.45
C ASP A 194 15.36 -52.20 -23.00
N GLU A 195 16.22 -51.44 -22.32
CA GLU A 195 16.67 -51.69 -20.95
C GLU A 195 16.85 -50.41 -20.12
N VAL A 196 16.73 -50.52 -18.80
CA VAL A 196 16.98 -49.40 -17.87
C VAL A 196 18.47 -49.19 -17.71
N SER A 197 18.95 -47.99 -17.94
CA SER A 197 20.37 -47.62 -17.74
C SER A 197 20.45 -46.23 -17.12
N SER A 198 21.44 -46.02 -16.25
CA SER A 198 21.81 -44.71 -15.71
C SER A 198 22.94 -44.02 -16.48
N GLU A 199 23.49 -44.70 -17.53
CA GLU A 199 24.56 -44.15 -18.35
C GLU A 199 24.00 -43.11 -19.34
N VAL A 200 24.49 -41.86 -19.23
CA VAL A 200 24.06 -40.71 -20.06
C VAL A 200 24.18 -41.01 -21.54
N ASP A 201 25.34 -41.55 -21.98
CA ASP A 201 25.62 -41.81 -23.40
C ASP A 201 24.76 -42.95 -23.99
N VAL A 202 24.14 -43.75 -23.13
CA VAL A 202 23.20 -44.80 -23.54
C VAL A 202 21.80 -44.29 -23.67
N VAL A 203 21.35 -43.45 -22.74
CA VAL A 203 19.97 -43.02 -22.58
C VAL A 203 19.69 -41.73 -23.37
N GLU A 204 20.61 -40.76 -23.33
CA GLU A 204 20.46 -39.45 -23.94
C GLU A 204 21.11 -39.37 -25.33
N ARG A 205 20.76 -40.28 -26.25
CA ARG A 205 21.15 -40.26 -27.65
C ARG A 205 20.00 -40.62 -28.58
N ASP A 206 20.08 -40.21 -29.83
CA ASP A 206 19.09 -40.52 -30.85
C ASP A 206 17.66 -40.19 -30.46
N LEU A 207 17.47 -39.08 -29.72
CA LEU A 207 16.17 -38.66 -29.20
C LEU A 207 15.25 -38.17 -30.33
N ILE A 208 13.94 -38.23 -30.06
CA ILE A 208 12.86 -37.69 -30.86
C ILE A 208 12.43 -36.40 -30.21
N PHE A 209 12.58 -35.28 -30.89
CA PHE A 209 12.14 -33.98 -30.39
C PHE A 209 10.60 -33.90 -30.42
N ALA A 210 9.97 -33.51 -29.28
CA ALA A 210 8.51 -33.42 -29.13
C ALA A 210 8.00 -31.97 -29.10
N GLY A 211 8.73 -31.03 -28.52
CA GLY A 211 8.30 -29.64 -28.47
C GLY A 211 9.00 -28.80 -27.40
N ILE A 212 8.54 -27.57 -27.27
CA ILE A 212 9.03 -26.59 -26.29
C ILE A 212 7.90 -25.99 -25.48
N THR A 213 8.19 -25.62 -24.24
CA THR A 213 7.32 -24.85 -23.36
C THR A 213 8.00 -23.56 -22.94
N GLY A 214 7.28 -22.44 -23.00
CA GLY A 214 7.70 -21.15 -22.47
C GLY A 214 6.96 -20.85 -21.18
N MET A 215 7.69 -20.51 -20.11
CA MET A 215 7.13 -20.25 -18.80
C MET A 215 7.68 -18.96 -18.20
N ILE A 216 6.87 -18.31 -17.39
CA ILE A 216 7.19 -17.07 -16.70
C ILE A 216 6.53 -17.08 -15.33
N ASP A 217 7.08 -16.31 -14.37
CA ASP A 217 6.36 -15.89 -13.18
C ASP A 217 5.48 -14.69 -13.56
N PRO A 218 4.15 -14.89 -13.73
CA PRO A 218 3.27 -13.86 -14.27
C PRO A 218 3.03 -12.75 -13.27
N GLU A 219 2.82 -11.57 -13.79
CA GLU A 219 2.36 -10.43 -13.01
C GLU A 219 1.02 -10.70 -12.34
N ARG A 220 0.78 -10.04 -11.21
CA ARG A 220 -0.54 -9.98 -10.58
C ARG A 220 -1.42 -8.97 -11.34
N GLU A 221 -2.59 -9.35 -11.79
CA GLU A 221 -3.49 -8.48 -12.58
C GLU A 221 -3.88 -7.21 -11.82
N GLU A 222 -4.09 -7.31 -10.52
CA GLU A 222 -4.46 -6.20 -9.64
C GLU A 222 -3.35 -5.14 -9.50
N VAL A 223 -2.10 -5.49 -9.76
CA VAL A 223 -0.96 -4.55 -9.69
C VAL A 223 -1.06 -3.46 -10.75
N ILE A 224 -1.64 -3.74 -11.91
CA ILE A 224 -1.82 -2.77 -12.99
C ILE A 224 -2.62 -1.56 -12.49
N GLY A 225 -3.75 -1.83 -11.83
CA GLY A 225 -4.57 -0.78 -11.24
C GLY A 225 -3.86 0.00 -10.12
N ALA A 226 -3.12 -0.71 -9.28
CA ALA A 226 -2.37 -0.10 -8.17
C ALA A 226 -1.24 0.82 -8.66
N ILE A 227 -0.53 0.46 -9.73
CA ILE A 227 0.51 1.31 -10.34
C ILE A 227 -0.11 2.57 -10.97
N SER A 228 -1.25 2.43 -11.66
CA SER A 228 -2.00 3.58 -12.18
C SER A 228 -2.41 4.54 -11.06
N GLU A 229 -2.92 4.02 -9.95
CA GLU A 229 -3.28 4.81 -8.77
C GLU A 229 -2.06 5.51 -8.15
N CYS A 230 -0.89 4.85 -8.10
CA CYS A 230 0.36 5.47 -7.68
C CYS A 230 0.73 6.67 -8.58
N HIS A 231 0.64 6.52 -9.90
CA HIS A 231 0.94 7.60 -10.86
C HIS A 231 -0.01 8.79 -10.68
N GLU A 232 -1.31 8.55 -10.53
CA GLU A 232 -2.30 9.59 -10.26
C GLU A 232 -2.03 10.30 -8.91
N ALA A 233 -1.58 9.53 -7.93
CA ALA A 233 -1.19 10.04 -6.61
C ALA A 233 0.16 10.77 -6.61
N GLY A 234 0.87 10.84 -7.75
CA GLY A 234 2.20 11.43 -7.88
C GLY A 234 3.30 10.64 -7.19
N ILE A 235 3.11 9.32 -7.04
CA ILE A 235 4.09 8.40 -6.46
C ILE A 235 4.82 7.70 -7.61
N ARG A 236 6.15 7.76 -7.60
CA ARG A 236 6.99 7.04 -8.56
C ARG A 236 7.15 5.60 -8.11
N THR A 237 6.78 4.66 -8.97
CA THR A 237 7.06 3.24 -8.75
C THR A 237 8.31 2.83 -9.53
N VAL A 238 9.16 2.03 -8.90
CA VAL A 238 10.45 1.59 -9.45
C VAL A 238 10.60 0.09 -9.20
N MET A 239 10.96 -0.67 -10.23
CA MET A 239 11.23 -2.10 -10.13
C MET A 239 12.72 -2.35 -9.89
N ILE A 240 13.06 -3.13 -8.86
CA ILE A 240 14.42 -3.58 -8.58
C ILE A 240 14.42 -5.11 -8.54
N THR A 241 15.20 -5.75 -9.41
CA THR A 241 15.19 -7.21 -9.54
C THR A 241 16.56 -7.79 -9.84
N GLY A 242 16.77 -9.04 -9.42
CA GLY A 242 17.91 -9.87 -9.84
C GLY A 242 17.76 -10.44 -11.25
N ASP A 243 16.61 -10.33 -11.88
CA ASP A 243 16.32 -10.89 -13.20
C ASP A 243 17.05 -10.19 -14.34
N HIS A 244 17.01 -10.84 -15.50
CA HIS A 244 17.55 -10.28 -16.73
C HIS A 244 16.78 -9.03 -17.18
N LYS A 245 17.49 -8.06 -17.77
CA LYS A 245 16.94 -6.78 -18.22
C LYS A 245 15.72 -6.94 -19.14
N ALA A 246 15.76 -7.90 -20.06
CA ALA A 246 14.65 -8.16 -20.99
C ALA A 246 13.38 -8.62 -20.23
N THR A 247 13.53 -9.55 -19.27
CA THR A 247 12.42 -10.04 -18.43
C THR A 247 11.82 -8.92 -17.58
N ALA A 248 12.69 -8.12 -16.94
CA ALA A 248 12.25 -7.01 -16.12
C ALA A 248 11.47 -5.96 -16.93
N LEU A 249 11.96 -5.63 -18.14
CA LEU A 249 11.30 -4.68 -19.04
C LEU A 249 9.94 -5.19 -19.54
N ALA A 250 9.86 -6.47 -19.93
CA ALA A 250 8.61 -7.06 -20.41
C ALA A 250 7.50 -6.98 -19.35
N ILE A 251 7.82 -7.36 -18.11
CA ILE A 251 6.90 -7.29 -16.97
C ILE A 251 6.57 -5.84 -16.64
N ALA A 252 7.58 -4.97 -16.50
CA ALA A 252 7.40 -3.56 -16.15
C ALA A 252 6.53 -2.81 -17.17
N SER A 253 6.70 -3.08 -18.47
CA SER A 253 5.86 -2.52 -19.52
C SER A 253 4.42 -3.01 -19.43
N LYS A 254 4.22 -4.30 -19.17
CA LYS A 254 2.89 -4.92 -19.08
C LYS A 254 2.06 -4.39 -17.91
N ILE A 255 2.71 -4.13 -16.75
CA ILE A 255 2.05 -3.56 -15.58
C ILE A 255 1.97 -2.03 -15.59
N GLY A 256 2.47 -1.36 -16.64
CA GLY A 256 2.44 0.09 -16.76
C GLY A 256 3.45 0.85 -15.89
N LEU A 257 4.46 0.14 -15.34
CA LEU A 257 5.53 0.74 -14.55
C LEU A 257 6.61 1.38 -15.42
N TYR A 258 6.84 0.86 -16.62
CA TYR A 258 7.80 1.36 -17.59
C TYR A 258 7.06 1.95 -18.79
N SER A 259 7.36 3.21 -19.13
CA SER A 259 6.73 3.97 -20.20
C SER A 259 7.77 4.52 -21.18
N GLU A 260 7.34 5.03 -22.34
CA GLU A 260 8.22 5.67 -23.32
C GLU A 260 8.92 6.90 -22.68
N GLY A 261 10.25 6.91 -22.76
CA GLY A 261 11.11 7.92 -22.12
C GLY A 261 11.73 7.49 -20.80
N ASP A 262 11.26 6.41 -20.18
CA ASP A 262 11.91 5.84 -19.01
C ASP A 262 13.18 5.06 -19.39
N LEU A 263 14.12 4.95 -18.45
CA LEU A 263 15.35 4.20 -18.62
C LEU A 263 15.35 2.93 -17.77
N ALA A 264 16.03 1.90 -18.28
CA ALA A 264 16.34 0.68 -17.55
C ALA A 264 17.86 0.49 -17.48
N ILE A 265 18.38 0.13 -16.30
CA ILE A 265 19.80 -0.05 -16.05
C ILE A 265 20.08 -1.42 -15.41
N THR A 266 21.23 -2.02 -15.74
CA THR A 266 21.72 -3.22 -15.09
C THR A 266 22.69 -2.89 -13.96
N GLY A 267 22.90 -3.85 -13.03
CA GLY A 267 23.87 -3.68 -11.94
C GLY A 267 25.27 -3.35 -12.44
N THR A 268 25.70 -4.01 -13.53
CA THR A 268 27.03 -3.75 -14.15
C THR A 268 27.12 -2.38 -14.82
N GLU A 269 26.04 -1.86 -15.37
CA GLU A 269 25.96 -0.48 -15.89
C GLU A 269 25.96 0.52 -14.73
N LEU A 270 25.23 0.23 -13.65
CA LEU A 270 25.14 1.08 -12.45
C LEU A 270 26.49 1.24 -11.73
N GLU A 271 27.32 0.19 -11.72
CA GLU A 271 28.67 0.25 -11.15
C GLU A 271 29.63 1.16 -11.91
N LYS A 272 29.40 1.32 -13.22
CA LYS A 272 30.25 2.18 -14.08
C LYS A 272 29.86 3.65 -14.01
N LEU A 273 28.67 3.97 -13.49
CA LEU A 273 28.21 5.35 -13.33
C LEU A 273 28.83 5.98 -12.07
N ASP A 274 29.28 7.23 -12.23
CA ASP A 274 29.65 8.05 -11.08
C ASP A 274 28.45 8.29 -10.16
N ASP A 275 28.67 8.28 -8.85
CA ASP A 275 27.60 8.43 -7.87
C ASP A 275 26.84 9.75 -8.03
N ALA A 276 27.53 10.85 -8.30
CA ALA A 276 26.91 12.16 -8.50
C ALA A 276 26.08 12.22 -9.79
N GLU A 277 26.54 11.55 -10.85
CA GLU A 277 25.79 11.43 -12.11
C GLU A 277 24.53 10.57 -11.92
N PHE A 278 24.65 9.45 -11.21
CA PHE A 278 23.51 8.59 -10.90
C PHE A 278 22.47 9.32 -10.05
N GLU A 279 22.87 9.97 -8.96
CA GLU A 279 21.99 10.75 -8.08
C GLU A 279 21.21 11.82 -8.84
N LYS A 280 21.86 12.51 -9.77
CA LYS A 280 21.24 13.56 -10.61
C LYS A 280 20.18 13.01 -11.57
N ASN A 281 20.33 11.77 -12.04
CA ASN A 281 19.49 11.16 -13.08
C ASN A 281 18.64 10.01 -12.56
N VAL A 282 18.58 9.76 -11.25
CA VAL A 282 17.87 8.62 -10.65
C VAL A 282 16.39 8.58 -11.04
N ASP A 283 15.76 9.74 -11.24
CA ASP A 283 14.36 9.89 -11.63
C ASP A 283 14.05 9.43 -13.07
N LYS A 284 15.06 9.22 -13.90
CA LYS A 284 14.88 8.71 -15.25
C LYS A 284 14.77 7.18 -15.30
N TYR A 285 15.25 6.51 -14.26
CA TYR A 285 15.26 5.05 -14.20
C TYR A 285 14.02 4.51 -13.50
N SER A 286 13.28 3.64 -14.19
CA SER A 286 12.12 2.92 -13.64
C SER A 286 12.43 1.45 -13.37
N VAL A 287 13.43 0.87 -14.06
CA VAL A 287 13.76 -0.56 -13.96
C VAL A 287 15.25 -0.75 -13.70
N TYR A 288 15.54 -1.45 -12.63
CA TYR A 288 16.88 -1.87 -12.23
C TYR A 288 16.97 -3.39 -12.28
N ALA A 289 17.76 -3.94 -13.21
CA ALA A 289 17.86 -5.37 -13.49
C ALA A 289 19.23 -5.94 -13.10
N ARG A 290 19.30 -7.21 -12.73
CA ARG A 290 20.53 -7.88 -12.24
C ARG A 290 21.23 -7.11 -11.13
N ILE A 291 20.44 -6.64 -10.16
CA ILE A 291 20.92 -5.82 -9.06
C ILE A 291 21.43 -6.71 -7.92
N ALA A 292 22.67 -6.44 -7.47
CA ALA A 292 23.23 -7.05 -6.27
C ALA A 292 22.66 -6.40 -4.99
N PRO A 293 22.67 -7.08 -3.84
CA PRO A 293 22.12 -6.58 -2.58
C PRO A 293 22.65 -5.19 -2.17
N GLU A 294 23.95 -4.95 -2.33
CA GLU A 294 24.60 -3.69 -1.98
C GLU A 294 24.10 -2.53 -2.86
N GLN A 295 23.77 -2.81 -4.12
CA GLN A 295 23.29 -1.83 -5.07
C GLN A 295 21.87 -1.38 -4.76
N LYS A 296 21.04 -2.24 -4.10
CA LYS A 296 19.69 -1.85 -3.63
C LYS A 296 19.78 -0.66 -2.65
N MET A 297 20.77 -0.68 -1.74
CA MET A 297 21.02 0.45 -0.83
C MET A 297 21.46 1.72 -1.55
N LYS A 298 22.27 1.59 -2.61
CA LYS A 298 22.72 2.73 -3.43
C LYS A 298 21.52 3.41 -4.11
N ILE A 299 20.59 2.62 -4.66
CA ILE A 299 19.37 3.12 -5.31
C ILE A 299 18.49 3.88 -4.30
N VAL A 300 18.20 3.28 -3.15
CA VAL A 300 17.42 3.90 -2.08
C VAL A 300 18.08 5.22 -1.63
N SER A 301 19.41 5.20 -1.41
CA SER A 301 20.15 6.38 -0.98
C SER A 301 20.13 7.52 -2.01
N ALA A 302 20.15 7.20 -3.30
CA ALA A 302 20.09 8.19 -4.37
C ALA A 302 18.74 8.94 -4.37
N TRP A 303 17.64 8.24 -4.21
CA TRP A 303 16.32 8.84 -4.07
C TRP A 303 16.19 9.69 -2.80
N GLN A 304 16.70 9.19 -1.65
CA GLN A 304 16.71 9.93 -0.38
C GLN A 304 17.54 11.23 -0.46
N LYS A 305 18.71 11.21 -1.13
CA LYS A 305 19.55 12.41 -1.33
C LYS A 305 18.88 13.48 -2.19
N ARG A 306 17.98 13.08 -3.07
CA ARG A 306 17.13 13.99 -3.83
C ARG A 306 16.05 14.66 -2.96
N GLY A 307 15.81 14.14 -1.76
CA GLY A 307 14.79 14.63 -0.84
C GLY A 307 13.45 13.90 -0.97
N ASP A 308 13.43 12.73 -1.60
CA ASP A 308 12.24 11.92 -1.73
C ASP A 308 12.11 10.94 -0.54
N ILE A 309 10.89 10.68 -0.11
CA ILE A 309 10.55 9.67 0.90
C ILE A 309 10.37 8.33 0.19
N VAL A 310 11.20 7.36 0.54
CA VAL A 310 11.32 6.08 -0.15
C VAL A 310 10.74 4.94 0.67
N ALA A 311 9.78 4.22 0.11
CA ALA A 311 9.40 2.89 0.57
C ALA A 311 10.17 1.82 -0.23
N MET A 312 10.71 0.80 0.44
CA MET A 312 11.42 -0.31 -0.19
C MET A 312 10.78 -1.62 0.21
N THR A 313 10.48 -2.49 -0.78
CA THR A 313 9.98 -3.84 -0.50
C THR A 313 11.08 -4.89 -0.66
N GLY A 314 10.95 -5.99 0.07
CA GLY A 314 11.84 -7.13 -0.05
C GLY A 314 11.35 -8.31 0.79
N ASP A 315 11.82 -9.52 0.46
CA ASP A 315 11.45 -10.77 1.12
C ASP A 315 12.66 -11.54 1.69
N GLY A 316 13.85 -11.28 1.16
CA GLY A 316 15.07 -12.02 1.47
C GLY A 316 15.99 -11.38 2.52
N VAL A 317 16.92 -12.18 3.02
CA VAL A 317 18.01 -11.72 3.89
C VAL A 317 18.84 -10.63 3.18
N ASN A 318 18.97 -10.72 1.86
CA ASN A 318 19.71 -9.79 1.01
C ASN A 318 19.06 -8.41 0.93
N ASP A 319 17.77 -8.30 1.24
CA ASP A 319 17.02 -7.06 1.20
C ASP A 319 17.07 -6.29 2.53
N ALA A 320 17.36 -6.98 3.63
CA ALA A 320 17.32 -6.40 4.96
C ALA A 320 18.13 -5.09 5.12
N PRO A 321 19.34 -4.94 4.55
CA PRO A 321 20.05 -3.65 4.61
C PRO A 321 19.32 -2.52 3.88
N ALA A 322 18.72 -2.81 2.72
CA ALA A 322 17.96 -1.82 1.94
C ALA A 322 16.61 -1.46 2.62
N LEU A 323 15.92 -2.46 3.19
CA LEU A 323 14.71 -2.27 4.00
C LEU A 323 14.97 -1.34 5.18
N LYS A 324 16.07 -1.60 5.92
CA LYS A 324 16.46 -0.76 7.07
C LYS A 324 16.93 0.64 6.66
N LYS A 325 17.47 0.80 5.46
CA LYS A 325 17.97 2.08 4.93
C LYS A 325 16.85 2.97 4.42
N ALA A 326 15.79 2.39 3.87
CA ALA A 326 14.63 3.13 3.37
C ALA A 326 13.95 3.93 4.48
N ASP A 327 13.17 4.95 4.11
CA ASP A 327 12.33 5.68 5.07
C ASP A 327 11.21 4.78 5.60
N ILE A 328 10.78 3.82 4.76
CA ILE A 328 9.87 2.74 5.13
C ILE A 328 10.33 1.43 4.50
N GLY A 329 10.75 0.49 5.32
CA GLY A 329 10.97 -0.90 4.92
C GLY A 329 9.67 -1.69 4.96
N VAL A 330 9.38 -2.42 3.88
CA VAL A 330 8.18 -3.25 3.74
C VAL A 330 8.58 -4.67 3.43
N SER A 331 8.28 -5.62 4.30
CA SER A 331 8.56 -7.03 4.08
C SER A 331 7.32 -7.85 3.75
N MET A 332 7.54 -8.96 3.06
CA MET A 332 6.52 -9.97 2.81
C MET A 332 6.24 -10.76 4.10
N GLY A 333 4.99 -11.11 4.34
CA GLY A 333 4.55 -11.83 5.54
C GLY A 333 4.56 -13.34 5.36
N ILE A 334 4.22 -13.81 4.15
CA ILE A 334 4.14 -15.23 3.79
C ILE A 334 5.52 -15.73 3.34
N THR A 335 6.09 -15.11 2.31
CA THR A 335 7.37 -15.51 1.71
C THR A 335 8.59 -14.90 2.39
N GLY A 336 8.40 -13.81 3.15
CA GLY A 336 9.47 -13.05 3.77
C GLY A 336 10.20 -13.81 4.87
N THR A 337 11.54 -13.73 4.85
CA THR A 337 12.39 -14.26 5.91
C THR A 337 12.24 -13.46 7.19
N GLU A 338 12.48 -14.07 8.35
CA GLU A 338 12.43 -13.37 9.64
C GLU A 338 13.41 -12.18 9.70
N VAL A 339 14.56 -12.29 9.03
CA VAL A 339 15.54 -11.20 8.93
C VAL A 339 14.97 -10.01 8.17
N ALA A 340 14.24 -10.22 7.06
CA ALA A 340 13.57 -9.15 6.31
C ALA A 340 12.44 -8.52 7.14
N LYS A 341 11.64 -9.35 7.83
CA LYS A 341 10.57 -8.89 8.72
C LYS A 341 11.13 -8.04 9.87
N ASP A 342 12.25 -8.44 10.47
CA ASP A 342 12.89 -7.69 11.56
C ASP A 342 13.51 -6.37 11.11
N ALA A 343 13.96 -6.28 9.88
CA ALA A 343 14.50 -5.07 9.28
C ALA A 343 13.42 -4.07 8.84
N SER A 344 12.16 -4.51 8.71
CA SER A 344 11.06 -3.73 8.14
C SER A 344 10.26 -2.95 9.18
N ASP A 345 9.58 -1.89 8.72
CA ASP A 345 8.63 -1.08 9.50
C ASP A 345 7.19 -1.54 9.29
N MET A 346 6.90 -2.21 8.17
CA MET A 346 5.60 -2.76 7.80
C MET A 346 5.75 -4.16 7.23
N ILE A 347 4.80 -5.04 7.53
CA ILE A 347 4.73 -6.40 7.00
C ILE A 347 3.39 -6.57 6.25
N LEU A 348 3.47 -7.10 5.03
CA LEU A 348 2.30 -7.41 4.21
C LEU A 348 1.87 -8.86 4.47
N SER A 349 0.76 -9.09 5.15
CA SER A 349 0.30 -10.45 5.47
C SER A 349 -0.24 -11.24 4.27
N ASP A 350 -0.41 -10.58 3.11
CA ASP A 350 -0.90 -11.14 1.85
C ASP A 350 0.14 -11.10 0.72
N ASP A 351 1.36 -10.60 0.99
CA ASP A 351 2.44 -10.42 0.03
C ASP A 351 2.04 -9.64 -1.24
N ASN A 352 1.11 -8.68 -1.12
CA ASN A 352 0.51 -8.01 -2.27
C ASN A 352 0.89 -6.53 -2.35
N PHE A 353 1.37 -6.09 -3.53
CA PHE A 353 1.71 -4.69 -3.79
C PHE A 353 0.51 -3.73 -3.59
N VAL A 354 -0.72 -4.17 -3.91
CA VAL A 354 -1.95 -3.37 -3.75
C VAL A 354 -2.13 -2.94 -2.30
N THR A 355 -1.74 -3.79 -1.36
CA THR A 355 -1.79 -3.50 0.08
C THR A 355 -0.87 -2.35 0.46
N ILE A 356 0.28 -2.16 -0.21
CA ILE A 356 1.15 -1.00 -0.01
C ILE A 356 0.43 0.28 -0.40
N VAL A 357 -0.21 0.30 -1.57
CA VAL A 357 -0.95 1.47 -2.09
C VAL A 357 -2.10 1.83 -1.16
N SER A 358 -2.87 0.83 -0.73
CA SER A 358 -3.94 1.00 0.27
C SER A 358 -3.42 1.54 1.61
N ALA A 359 -2.26 1.06 2.06
CA ALA A 359 -1.62 1.52 3.28
C ALA A 359 -1.11 2.97 3.15
N VAL A 360 -0.61 3.38 1.97
CA VAL A 360 -0.26 4.78 1.69
C VAL A 360 -1.50 5.68 1.75
N ALA A 361 -2.61 5.26 1.14
CA ALA A 361 -3.88 5.99 1.19
C ALA A 361 -4.37 6.17 2.63
N GLU A 362 -4.29 5.11 3.45
CA GLU A 362 -4.65 5.15 4.86
C GLU A 362 -3.69 6.04 5.67
N GLY A 363 -2.38 5.98 5.40
CA GLY A 363 -1.38 6.88 5.99
C GLY A 363 -1.69 8.35 5.70
N ARG A 364 -2.06 8.70 4.46
CA ARG A 364 -2.50 10.04 4.07
C ARG A 364 -3.76 10.47 4.84
N ARG A 365 -4.74 9.56 4.98
CA ARG A 365 -5.96 9.82 5.77
C ARG A 365 -5.64 10.13 7.22
N ILE A 366 -4.81 9.32 7.85
CA ILE A 366 -4.41 9.50 9.25
C ILE A 366 -3.71 10.83 9.44
N TYR A 367 -2.78 11.16 8.56
CA TYR A 367 -2.05 12.42 8.60
C TYR A 367 -2.99 13.64 8.46
N ASP A 368 -3.90 13.62 7.47
CA ASP A 368 -4.88 14.69 7.29
C ASP A 368 -5.79 14.85 8.51
N ASN A 369 -6.20 13.76 9.15
CA ASN A 369 -7.03 13.79 10.35
C ASN A 369 -6.27 14.31 11.58
N ILE A 370 -4.97 14.00 11.70
CA ILE A 370 -4.10 14.62 12.71
C ILE A 370 -4.05 16.14 12.51
N LEU A 371 -3.87 16.62 11.28
CA LEU A 371 -3.85 18.05 10.99
C LEU A 371 -5.18 18.75 11.30
N LYS A 372 -6.32 18.11 10.99
CA LYS A 372 -7.67 18.63 11.37
C LYS A 372 -7.81 18.75 12.88
N THR A 373 -7.39 17.73 13.62
CA THR A 373 -7.44 17.73 15.09
C THR A 373 -6.58 18.82 15.69
N ILE A 374 -5.35 18.99 15.19
CA ILE A 374 -4.44 20.04 15.63
C ILE A 374 -5.00 21.44 15.31
N LEU A 375 -5.53 21.63 14.10
CA LEU A 375 -6.17 22.89 13.71
C LEU A 375 -7.33 23.23 14.65
N PHE A 376 -8.18 22.24 14.99
CA PHE A 376 -9.28 22.41 15.93
C PHE A 376 -8.78 22.86 17.31
N LEU A 377 -7.88 22.08 17.91
CA LEU A 377 -7.39 22.35 19.26
C LEU A 377 -6.63 23.68 19.34
N LEU A 378 -5.71 23.95 18.40
CA LEU A 378 -4.91 25.17 18.45
C LEU A 378 -5.73 26.43 18.18
N SER A 379 -6.69 26.37 17.25
CA SER A 379 -7.52 27.54 16.97
C SER A 379 -8.47 27.87 18.13
N THR A 380 -9.08 26.86 18.74
CA THR A 380 -9.99 27.08 19.87
C THR A 380 -9.27 27.54 21.12
N ASN A 381 -8.13 26.96 21.46
CA ASN A 381 -7.32 27.36 22.61
C ASN A 381 -6.69 28.76 22.41
N LEU A 382 -6.28 29.10 21.18
CA LEU A 382 -5.82 30.46 20.88
C LEU A 382 -6.93 31.48 21.14
N GLY A 383 -8.18 31.15 20.80
CA GLY A 383 -9.34 32.00 21.08
C GLY A 383 -9.54 32.26 22.58
N GLU A 384 -9.40 31.22 23.43
CA GLU A 384 -9.48 31.36 24.88
C GLU A 384 -8.36 32.25 25.45
N VAL A 385 -7.13 32.02 25.01
CA VAL A 385 -5.97 32.82 25.44
C VAL A 385 -6.16 34.29 25.03
N LEU A 386 -6.57 34.55 23.79
CA LEU A 386 -6.83 35.92 23.32
C LEU A 386 -7.97 36.59 24.09
N LEU A 387 -9.05 35.86 24.38
CA LEU A 387 -10.16 36.36 25.20
C LEU A 387 -9.67 36.82 26.58
N LEU A 388 -8.99 35.95 27.31
CA LEU A 388 -8.47 36.24 28.65
C LEU A 388 -7.47 37.40 28.62
N PHE A 389 -6.60 37.46 27.63
CA PHE A 389 -5.62 38.52 27.46
C PHE A 389 -6.29 39.87 27.20
N VAL A 390 -7.25 39.94 26.25
CA VAL A 390 -7.96 41.18 25.96
C VAL A 390 -8.78 41.68 27.12
N THR A 391 -9.53 40.78 27.78
CA THR A 391 -10.37 41.18 28.93
C THR A 391 -9.53 41.63 30.15
N SER A 392 -8.38 41.01 30.37
CA SER A 392 -7.45 41.39 31.42
C SER A 392 -6.83 42.78 31.20
N ILE A 393 -6.31 43.05 29.97
CA ILE A 393 -5.71 44.37 29.66
C ILE A 393 -6.76 45.49 29.65
N SER A 394 -7.95 45.17 29.15
CA SER A 394 -9.04 46.16 29.03
C SER A 394 -9.87 46.33 30.32
N ASN A 395 -9.51 45.60 31.35
CA ASN A 395 -10.20 45.61 32.66
C ASN A 395 -11.72 45.40 32.56
N LEU A 396 -12.15 44.48 31.67
CA LEU A 396 -13.57 44.23 31.37
C LEU A 396 -14.22 43.24 32.36
N GLY A 397 -13.47 42.63 33.24
CA GLY A 397 -13.86 41.52 34.13
C GLY A 397 -13.33 40.17 33.70
N ILE A 398 -13.73 39.13 34.39
CA ILE A 398 -13.26 37.74 34.16
C ILE A 398 -14.32 37.00 33.32
N PRO A 399 -14.10 36.73 32.04
CA PRO A 399 -15.12 36.11 31.16
C PRO A 399 -15.34 34.62 31.41
N LEU A 400 -14.31 33.91 31.90
CA LEU A 400 -14.35 32.48 32.18
C LEU A 400 -13.55 32.19 33.47
N LEU A 401 -14.14 31.44 34.38
CA LEU A 401 -13.46 30.93 35.55
C LEU A 401 -12.55 29.73 35.22
N PRO A 402 -11.53 29.42 36.05
CA PRO A 402 -10.66 28.26 35.80
C PRO A 402 -11.41 26.93 35.65
N ILE A 403 -12.49 26.72 36.41
CA ILE A 403 -13.34 25.53 36.30
C ILE A 403 -14.07 25.45 34.94
N HIS A 404 -14.46 26.60 34.38
CA HIS A 404 -15.08 26.65 33.06
C HIS A 404 -14.09 26.21 31.99
N ILE A 405 -12.85 26.73 32.02
CA ILE A 405 -11.79 26.38 31.07
C ILE A 405 -11.45 24.90 31.16
N LEU A 406 -11.34 24.37 32.40
CA LEU A 406 -11.07 22.95 32.62
C LEU A 406 -12.18 22.07 32.00
N TRP A 407 -13.46 22.42 32.18
CA TRP A 407 -14.59 21.70 31.59
C TRP A 407 -14.59 21.74 30.08
N ILE A 408 -14.36 22.93 29.51
CA ILE A 408 -14.32 23.13 28.07
C ILE A 408 -13.24 22.22 27.45
N ASN A 409 -12.02 22.24 27.97
CA ASN A 409 -10.90 21.48 27.44
C ASN A 409 -11.07 19.96 27.63
N LEU A 410 -11.63 19.55 28.77
CA LEU A 410 -11.79 18.12 29.08
C LEU A 410 -12.99 17.49 28.38
N VAL A 411 -14.14 18.17 28.33
CA VAL A 411 -15.41 17.60 27.86
C VAL A 411 -15.74 18.07 26.45
N SER A 412 -15.70 19.39 26.20
CA SER A 412 -16.17 19.93 24.93
C SER A 412 -15.18 19.78 23.78
N GLU A 413 -13.88 19.69 24.06
CA GLU A 413 -12.85 19.52 23.03
C GLU A 413 -12.41 18.08 22.80
N THR A 414 -12.27 17.29 23.86
CA THR A 414 -11.69 15.95 23.78
C THR A 414 -12.52 15.01 22.90
N PHE A 415 -13.85 14.98 23.07
CA PHE A 415 -14.69 14.08 22.27
C PHE A 415 -14.72 14.46 20.78
N PRO A 416 -14.93 15.73 20.38
CA PRO A 416 -14.86 16.10 18.97
C PRO A 416 -13.46 15.94 18.38
N ALA A 417 -12.38 16.24 19.10
CA ALA A 417 -11.02 16.06 18.64
C ALA A 417 -10.70 14.57 18.35
N LEU A 418 -11.14 13.67 19.25
CA LEU A 418 -11.00 12.23 19.03
C LEU A 418 -11.83 11.77 17.83
N ALA A 419 -13.04 12.28 17.66
CA ALA A 419 -13.93 11.90 16.56
C ALA A 419 -13.46 12.44 15.20
N LEU A 420 -12.82 13.62 15.15
CA LEU A 420 -12.18 14.14 13.93
C LEU A 420 -11.05 13.25 13.46
N SER A 421 -10.37 12.55 14.38
CA SER A 421 -9.32 11.60 14.03
C SER A 421 -9.83 10.35 13.30
N LEU A 422 -11.13 10.08 13.37
CA LEU A 422 -11.83 8.97 12.71
C LEU A 422 -12.52 9.38 11.41
N ASP A 423 -12.29 10.62 10.94
CA ASP A 423 -12.92 11.14 9.74
C ASP A 423 -12.60 10.24 8.52
N PRO A 424 -13.58 9.92 7.66
CA PRO A 424 -13.35 9.12 6.47
C PRO A 424 -12.39 9.83 5.50
N PRO A 425 -11.72 9.09 4.61
CA PRO A 425 -10.79 9.68 3.65
C PRO A 425 -11.53 10.65 2.71
N ALA A 426 -10.84 11.71 2.33
CA ALA A 426 -11.31 12.57 1.25
C ALA A 426 -11.31 11.77 -0.07
N LYS A 427 -12.31 11.99 -0.94
CA LYS A 427 -12.44 11.26 -2.22
C LYS A 427 -11.24 11.44 -3.15
N ASP A 428 -10.50 12.52 -2.99
CA ASP A 428 -9.35 12.92 -3.81
C ASP A 428 -8.00 12.60 -3.14
N ILE A 429 -7.96 11.75 -2.12
CA ILE A 429 -6.77 11.55 -1.30
C ILE A 429 -5.60 10.95 -2.11
N MET A 430 -5.88 10.10 -3.08
CA MET A 430 -4.91 9.52 -4.01
C MET A 430 -4.77 10.30 -5.33
N HIS A 431 -5.42 11.45 -5.47
CA HIS A 431 -5.22 12.38 -6.59
C HIS A 431 -4.37 13.59 -6.19
N LYS A 432 -3.93 13.66 -4.94
CA LYS A 432 -3.04 14.70 -4.43
C LYS A 432 -1.59 14.24 -4.48
N LYS A 433 -0.69 15.15 -4.88
CA LYS A 433 0.75 14.87 -4.85
C LYS A 433 1.22 14.66 -3.41
N PRO A 434 2.21 13.77 -3.19
CA PRO A 434 2.78 13.54 -1.87
C PRO A 434 3.39 14.82 -1.28
N ARG A 435 3.44 14.91 0.02
CA ARG A 435 4.17 15.97 0.72
C ARG A 435 5.64 15.58 0.76
N GLY A 436 6.51 16.39 0.14
CA GLY A 436 7.97 16.14 0.14
C GLY A 436 8.63 16.34 1.50
N GLN A 437 9.84 15.82 1.65
CA GLN A 437 10.71 16.08 2.80
C GLN A 437 10.86 17.58 3.05
N GLY A 438 10.86 18.00 4.31
CA GLY A 438 11.07 19.40 4.70
C GLY A 438 9.84 20.31 4.62
N LYS A 439 8.68 19.85 4.17
CA LYS A 439 7.45 20.63 4.39
C LYS A 439 7.13 20.63 5.87
N GLN A 440 7.20 21.83 6.46
CA GLN A 440 6.89 22.03 7.87
C GLN A 440 5.48 21.51 8.16
N PHE A 441 5.33 20.82 9.29
CA PHE A 441 4.07 20.34 9.82
C PHE A 441 3.00 21.44 9.88
N MET A 442 3.43 22.67 10.22
CA MET A 442 2.61 23.88 10.19
C MET A 442 3.05 24.76 9.00
N ASP A 443 2.38 24.62 7.88
CA ASP A 443 2.55 25.52 6.75
C ASP A 443 1.93 26.91 7.01
N LYS A 444 2.28 27.89 6.18
CA LYS A 444 1.74 29.26 6.31
C LYS A 444 0.20 29.29 6.24
N GLY A 445 -0.39 28.39 5.46
CA GLY A 445 -1.85 28.29 5.36
C GLY A 445 -2.48 27.77 6.64
N MET A 446 -1.85 26.81 7.32
CA MET A 446 -2.32 26.30 8.60
C MET A 446 -2.21 27.36 9.70
N ILE A 447 -1.07 28.07 9.77
CA ILE A 447 -0.87 29.17 10.73
C ILE A 447 -1.96 30.25 10.51
N TRP A 448 -2.22 30.61 9.26
CA TRP A 448 -3.29 31.58 8.93
C TRP A 448 -4.66 31.11 9.42
N ARG A 449 -5.01 29.83 9.16
CA ARG A 449 -6.27 29.24 9.62
C ARG A 449 -6.39 29.24 11.14
N ILE A 450 -5.36 28.80 11.85
CA ILE A 450 -5.33 28.86 13.32
C ILE A 450 -5.55 30.29 13.81
N SER A 451 -4.87 31.27 13.20
CA SER A 451 -4.94 32.66 13.65
C SER A 451 -6.32 33.27 13.47
N TYR A 452 -6.92 33.21 12.24
CA TYR A 452 -8.22 33.84 12.04
C TYR A 452 -9.35 33.12 12.76
N GLN A 453 -9.28 31.78 12.87
CA GLN A 453 -10.27 31.01 13.63
C GLN A 453 -10.16 31.26 15.11
N GLY A 454 -8.94 31.36 15.65
CA GLY A 454 -8.73 31.73 17.04
C GLY A 454 -9.24 33.13 17.39
N VAL A 455 -8.91 34.12 16.56
CA VAL A 455 -9.45 35.48 16.75
C VAL A 455 -10.99 35.49 16.68
N MET A 456 -11.56 34.76 15.73
CA MET A 456 -13.02 34.63 15.61
C MET A 456 -13.64 34.04 16.87
N MET A 457 -13.09 32.93 17.39
CA MET A 457 -13.61 32.27 18.60
C MET A 457 -13.51 33.19 19.83
N GLY A 458 -12.37 33.85 20.01
CA GLY A 458 -12.20 34.84 21.08
C GLY A 458 -13.18 36.01 20.98
N ALA A 459 -13.39 36.54 19.77
CA ALA A 459 -14.33 37.65 19.53
C ALA A 459 -15.78 37.25 19.83
N ILE A 460 -16.23 36.08 19.36
CA ILE A 460 -17.59 35.57 19.63
C ILE A 460 -17.82 35.46 21.15
N THR A 461 -16.85 34.90 21.87
CA THR A 461 -16.95 34.70 23.31
C THR A 461 -16.91 36.02 24.07
N LEU A 462 -16.09 36.96 23.61
CA LEU A 462 -16.08 38.33 24.18
C LEU A 462 -17.42 39.03 24.00
N VAL A 463 -17.99 38.97 22.80
CA VAL A 463 -19.31 39.54 22.51
C VAL A 463 -20.40 38.91 23.40
N ALA A 464 -20.36 37.58 23.54
CA ALA A 464 -21.28 36.84 24.42
C ALA A 464 -21.17 37.32 25.89
N PHE A 465 -19.94 37.49 26.39
CA PHE A 465 -19.65 37.99 27.73
C PHE A 465 -20.22 39.40 27.95
N LEU A 466 -19.93 40.33 27.01
CA LEU A 466 -20.38 41.73 27.14
C LEU A 466 -21.89 41.87 27.03
N LEU A 467 -22.51 41.15 26.09
CA LEU A 467 -23.98 41.13 25.97
C LEU A 467 -24.64 40.51 27.21
N GLY A 468 -24.07 39.42 27.71
CA GLY A 468 -24.55 38.78 28.97
C GLY A 468 -24.44 39.70 30.16
N LYS A 469 -23.35 40.44 30.29
CA LYS A 469 -23.17 41.46 31.35
C LYS A 469 -24.17 42.61 31.20
N GLN A 470 -24.40 43.09 30.01
CA GLN A 470 -25.41 44.13 29.74
C GLN A 470 -26.83 43.64 30.10
N MET A 471 -27.24 42.48 29.60
CA MET A 471 -28.55 41.88 29.91
C MET A 471 -28.71 41.58 31.41
N GLY A 472 -27.60 41.19 32.09
CA GLY A 472 -27.58 40.97 33.54
C GLY A 472 -27.81 42.26 34.34
N MET A 473 -27.22 43.37 33.93
CA MET A 473 -27.47 44.67 34.56
C MET A 473 -28.93 45.09 34.50
N GLU A 474 -29.61 44.77 33.38
CA GLU A 474 -31.06 45.02 33.24
C GLU A 474 -31.88 44.03 34.09
N MET A 475 -31.50 42.75 34.08
CA MET A 475 -32.25 41.67 34.74
C MET A 475 -32.15 41.71 36.26
N TYR A 476 -30.99 42.05 36.79
CA TYR A 476 -30.69 42.05 38.23
C TYR A 476 -30.66 43.44 38.85
N ALA A 477 -31.39 44.39 38.26
CA ALA A 477 -31.57 45.75 38.78
C ALA A 477 -30.26 46.51 39.12
N GLY A 478 -29.21 46.26 38.33
CA GLY A 478 -27.91 46.93 38.46
C GLY A 478 -26.89 46.22 39.37
N ASP A 479 -27.18 45.00 39.85
CA ASP A 479 -26.20 44.20 40.58
C ASP A 479 -25.09 43.72 39.63
N ALA A 480 -23.91 44.33 39.79
CA ALA A 480 -22.76 44.09 38.93
C ALA A 480 -22.22 42.67 39.09
N ALA A 481 -22.30 42.06 40.24
CA ALA A 481 -21.80 40.71 40.48
C ALA A 481 -22.65 39.66 39.78
N SER A 482 -23.99 39.75 39.95
CA SER A 482 -24.94 38.86 39.22
C SER A 482 -24.91 39.09 37.71
N ALA A 483 -24.70 40.32 37.25
CA ALA A 483 -24.53 40.64 35.84
C ALA A 483 -23.25 40.01 35.25
N GLU A 484 -22.15 40.01 35.98
CA GLU A 484 -20.88 39.35 35.57
C GLU A 484 -21.05 37.85 35.49
N THR A 485 -21.70 37.21 36.47
CA THR A 485 -22.03 35.77 36.47
C THR A 485 -22.87 35.38 35.22
N LEU A 486 -23.87 36.19 34.83
CA LEU A 486 -24.64 35.95 33.61
C LEU A 486 -23.75 36.09 32.35
N GLY A 487 -22.87 37.10 32.33
CA GLY A 487 -21.88 37.28 31.27
C GLY A 487 -20.98 36.05 31.10
N GLN A 488 -20.43 35.51 32.24
CA GLN A 488 -19.63 34.30 32.27
C GLN A 488 -20.41 33.08 31.75
N THR A 489 -21.66 32.92 32.15
CA THR A 489 -22.54 31.83 31.72
C THR A 489 -22.78 31.88 30.23
N MET A 490 -23.08 33.05 29.67
CA MET A 490 -23.31 33.25 28.24
C MET A 490 -22.01 33.06 27.43
N ALA A 491 -20.86 33.51 27.95
CA ALA A 491 -19.53 33.27 27.35
C ALA A 491 -19.23 31.78 27.25
N PHE A 492 -19.40 31.05 28.35
CA PHE A 492 -19.21 29.59 28.41
C PHE A 492 -20.12 28.86 27.42
N ALA A 493 -21.42 29.13 27.46
CA ALA A 493 -22.39 28.47 26.60
C ALA A 493 -22.15 28.77 25.11
N SER A 494 -21.82 30.04 24.77
CA SER A 494 -21.52 30.43 23.38
C SER A 494 -20.24 29.82 22.86
N LEU A 495 -19.19 29.78 23.68
CA LEU A 495 -17.91 29.18 23.30
C LEU A 495 -18.07 27.69 23.01
N ILE A 496 -18.73 26.94 23.87
CA ILE A 496 -18.97 25.50 23.66
C ILE A 496 -19.80 25.28 22.39
N ALA A 497 -20.92 25.97 22.25
CA ALA A 497 -21.79 25.80 21.11
C ALA A 497 -21.07 26.16 19.78
N ALA A 498 -20.28 27.25 19.79
CA ALA A 498 -19.47 27.65 18.64
C ALA A 498 -18.38 26.61 18.30
N LYS A 499 -17.70 26.02 19.31
CA LYS A 499 -16.71 24.95 19.12
C LYS A 499 -17.34 23.69 18.51
N LEU A 500 -18.51 23.26 18.98
CA LEU A 500 -19.21 22.09 18.46
C LEU A 500 -19.64 22.28 17.01
N VAL A 501 -20.15 23.48 16.65
CA VAL A 501 -20.46 23.84 15.26
C VAL A 501 -19.18 23.88 14.44
N HIS A 502 -18.10 24.46 14.97
CA HIS A 502 -16.82 24.57 14.28
C HIS A 502 -16.16 23.19 14.02
N ALA A 503 -16.26 22.25 14.95
CA ALA A 503 -15.78 20.89 14.72
C ALA A 503 -16.38 20.27 13.44
N GLY A 504 -17.66 20.53 13.17
CA GLY A 504 -18.33 20.15 11.93
C GLY A 504 -17.75 20.81 10.66
N ASN A 505 -17.16 22.01 10.76
CA ASN A 505 -16.57 22.72 9.61
C ASN A 505 -15.22 22.16 9.16
N LEU A 506 -14.53 21.42 10.04
CA LEU A 506 -13.17 20.94 9.81
C LEU A 506 -13.09 19.62 9.03
N HIS A 507 -14.22 19.06 8.61
CA HIS A 507 -14.26 17.89 7.75
C HIS A 507 -13.48 18.11 6.44
N SER A 508 -13.56 19.29 5.83
CA SER A 508 -12.75 19.70 4.69
C SER A 508 -12.27 21.13 4.84
N ASN A 509 -11.01 21.37 4.48
CA ASN A 509 -10.44 22.74 4.47
C ASN A 509 -10.76 23.53 3.20
N THR A 510 -11.19 22.86 2.12
CA THR A 510 -11.38 23.47 0.79
C THR A 510 -12.80 23.35 0.28
N GLU A 511 -13.49 22.27 0.62
CA GLU A 511 -14.86 22.04 0.16
C GLU A 511 -15.89 22.53 1.18
N SER A 512 -17.01 23.05 0.66
CA SER A 512 -18.10 23.51 1.49
C SER A 512 -18.71 22.38 2.31
N ARG A 513 -19.02 22.67 3.59
CA ARG A 513 -19.71 21.76 4.50
C ARG A 513 -21.02 21.20 3.92
N PHE A 514 -21.73 22.00 3.14
CA PHE A 514 -23.03 21.64 2.57
C PHE A 514 -22.96 20.58 1.46
N LYS A 515 -21.75 20.28 0.93
CA LYS A 515 -21.53 19.21 -0.05
C LYS A 515 -21.35 17.83 0.59
N PHE A 516 -21.17 17.77 1.90
CA PHE A 516 -20.95 16.53 2.64
C PHE A 516 -22.20 16.07 3.37
N ASN A 517 -22.46 14.76 3.28
CA ASN A 517 -23.47 14.15 4.15
C ASN A 517 -22.91 14.07 5.58
N PRO A 518 -23.53 14.74 6.56
CA PRO A 518 -23.07 14.73 7.95
C PRO A 518 -23.06 13.31 8.55
N LEU A 519 -23.88 12.40 8.04
CA LEU A 519 -23.96 11.00 8.51
C LEU A 519 -22.76 10.14 8.14
N ASN A 520 -21.83 10.63 7.31
CA ASN A 520 -20.63 9.89 6.94
C ASN A 520 -19.64 9.74 8.11
N ASN A 521 -19.62 10.70 9.07
CA ASN A 521 -18.84 10.57 10.29
C ASN A 521 -19.79 10.43 11.51
N LYS A 522 -20.30 9.23 11.72
CA LYS A 522 -21.14 8.90 12.87
C LYS A 522 -20.44 9.14 14.22
N PRO A 523 -19.13 8.80 14.40
CA PRO A 523 -18.39 9.14 15.61
C PRO A 523 -18.40 10.64 15.94
N LEU A 524 -18.26 11.52 14.93
CA LEU A 524 -18.27 12.96 15.16
C LEU A 524 -19.65 13.45 15.63
N ILE A 525 -20.72 12.96 15.02
CA ILE A 525 -22.08 13.29 15.45
C ILE A 525 -22.31 12.84 16.88
N PHE A 526 -21.93 11.62 17.21
CA PHE A 526 -22.04 11.08 18.57
C PHE A 526 -21.24 11.93 19.58
N ALA A 527 -20.00 12.28 19.24
CA ALA A 527 -19.14 13.14 20.07
C ALA A 527 -19.74 14.52 20.31
N ILE A 528 -20.27 15.17 19.26
CA ILE A 528 -20.95 16.46 19.36
C ILE A 528 -22.19 16.36 20.27
N MET A 529 -23.02 15.33 20.08
CA MET A 529 -24.22 15.13 20.89
C MET A 529 -23.89 14.86 22.37
N MET A 530 -22.85 14.06 22.64
CA MET A 530 -22.39 13.79 24.01
C MET A 530 -21.83 15.05 24.67
N SER A 531 -20.98 15.82 23.98
CA SER A 531 -20.44 17.07 24.50
C SER A 531 -21.54 18.10 24.76
N LEU A 532 -22.53 18.17 23.86
CA LEU A 532 -23.70 19.05 24.03
C LEU A 532 -24.54 18.62 25.26
N LEU A 533 -24.82 17.31 25.38
CA LEU A 533 -25.60 16.77 26.51
C LEU A 533 -24.94 17.08 27.85
N PHE A 534 -23.64 16.84 28.00
CA PHE A 534 -22.90 17.12 29.24
C PHE A 534 -22.85 18.62 29.53
N SER A 535 -22.66 19.47 28.50
CA SER A 535 -22.63 20.92 28.68
C SER A 535 -24.00 21.49 29.06
N LEU A 536 -25.07 20.97 28.46
CA LEU A 536 -26.44 21.33 28.85
C LEU A 536 -26.76 20.85 30.28
N ALA A 537 -26.29 19.68 30.69
CA ALA A 537 -26.48 19.20 32.07
C ALA A 537 -25.88 20.17 33.10
N VAL A 538 -24.67 20.69 32.83
CA VAL A 538 -24.02 21.66 33.72
C VAL A 538 -24.75 23.02 33.76
N LEU A 539 -25.32 23.44 32.64
CA LEU A 539 -26.04 24.71 32.53
C LEU A 539 -27.47 24.64 33.07
N LEU A 540 -28.15 23.48 33.00
CA LEU A 540 -29.58 23.36 33.29
C LEU A 540 -29.88 22.70 34.66
N VAL A 541 -29.05 21.77 35.12
CA VAL A 541 -29.29 21.08 36.39
C VAL A 541 -28.86 21.98 37.54
N PRO A 542 -29.75 22.32 38.52
CA PRO A 542 -29.46 23.30 39.56
C PRO A 542 -28.19 23.03 40.38
N SER A 543 -27.97 21.79 40.79
CA SER A 543 -26.79 21.42 41.62
C SER A 543 -25.46 21.58 40.84
N PHE A 544 -25.45 21.29 39.56
CA PHE A 544 -24.25 21.52 38.72
C PHE A 544 -24.07 23.00 38.39
N ARG A 545 -25.15 23.71 38.14
CA ARG A 545 -25.12 25.14 37.89
C ARG A 545 -24.52 25.93 39.05
N GLU A 546 -24.92 25.60 40.27
CA GLU A 546 -24.33 26.18 41.48
C GLU A 546 -22.85 25.83 41.66
N ALA A 547 -22.46 24.56 41.42
CA ALA A 547 -21.07 24.14 41.53
C ALA A 547 -20.12 24.83 40.54
N PHE A 548 -20.65 25.27 39.38
CA PHE A 548 -19.90 25.97 38.35
C PHE A 548 -20.11 27.50 38.39
N ASP A 549 -20.85 28.01 39.35
CA ASP A 549 -21.16 29.43 39.53
C ASP A 549 -21.86 30.05 38.26
N PHE A 550 -22.85 29.31 37.73
CA PHE A 550 -23.61 29.76 36.56
C PHE A 550 -24.97 30.42 36.92
N ALA A 551 -25.32 31.48 36.21
CA ALA A 551 -26.63 32.10 36.28
C ALA A 551 -27.69 31.32 35.47
N SER A 552 -28.96 31.49 35.79
CA SER A 552 -30.05 30.98 34.97
C SER A 552 -30.25 31.86 33.72
N MET A 553 -30.32 31.25 32.54
CA MET A 553 -30.55 31.93 31.28
C MET A 553 -32.02 31.84 30.87
N GLY A 554 -32.61 32.97 30.45
CA GLY A 554 -33.93 33.05 29.86
C GLY A 554 -33.88 32.81 28.33
N CYS A 555 -35.05 32.92 27.69
CA CYS A 555 -35.18 32.65 26.25
C CYS A 555 -34.30 33.57 25.38
N THR A 556 -34.24 34.86 25.71
CA THR A 556 -33.43 35.85 24.95
C THR A 556 -31.95 35.53 24.99
N GLN A 557 -31.41 35.12 26.18
CA GLN A 557 -30.02 34.73 26.35
C GLN A 557 -29.70 33.49 25.53
N TRP A 558 -30.56 32.46 25.57
CA TRP A 558 -30.42 31.27 24.75
C TRP A 558 -30.45 31.55 23.24
N LEU A 559 -31.33 32.44 22.77
CA LEU A 559 -31.37 32.83 21.37
C LEU A 559 -30.08 33.57 20.95
N THR A 560 -29.54 34.41 21.82
CA THR A 560 -28.28 35.12 21.58
C THR A 560 -27.11 34.10 21.49
N VAL A 561 -27.03 33.15 22.41
CA VAL A 561 -26.04 32.06 22.42
C VAL A 561 -26.12 31.25 21.11
N LEU A 562 -27.31 30.85 20.71
CA LEU A 562 -27.55 30.12 19.47
C LEU A 562 -27.15 30.93 18.23
N GLY A 563 -27.50 32.22 18.16
CA GLY A 563 -27.09 33.10 17.06
C GLY A 563 -25.55 33.16 16.93
N LEU A 564 -24.87 33.37 18.04
CA LEU A 564 -23.40 33.42 18.08
C LEU A 564 -22.73 32.07 17.73
N ALA A 565 -23.36 30.96 18.08
CA ALA A 565 -22.85 29.63 17.80
C ALA A 565 -22.72 29.31 16.30
N PHE A 566 -23.56 29.94 15.45
CA PHE A 566 -23.50 29.72 13.99
C PHE A 566 -22.52 30.65 13.26
N VAL A 567 -21.95 31.65 13.92
CA VAL A 567 -20.96 32.56 13.31
C VAL A 567 -19.77 31.82 12.72
N PRO A 568 -19.17 30.81 13.40
CA PRO A 568 -18.06 30.03 12.82
C PRO A 568 -18.44 29.33 11.52
N LEU A 569 -19.68 28.83 11.38
CA LEU A 569 -20.14 28.21 10.15
C LEU A 569 -20.11 29.21 9.01
N VAL A 570 -20.70 30.40 9.22
CA VAL A 570 -20.81 31.45 8.18
C VAL A 570 -19.41 31.95 7.79
N VAL A 571 -18.57 32.28 8.76
CA VAL A 571 -17.24 32.86 8.50
C VAL A 571 -16.34 31.84 7.78
N VAL A 572 -16.28 30.60 8.26
CA VAL A 572 -15.42 29.58 7.64
C VAL A 572 -15.90 29.25 6.22
N GLU A 573 -17.20 29.13 5.99
CA GLU A 573 -17.75 28.88 4.64
C GLU A 573 -17.49 30.07 3.70
N LEU A 574 -17.55 31.31 4.19
CA LEU A 574 -17.18 32.48 3.41
C LEU A 574 -15.69 32.46 2.99
N PHE A 575 -14.79 32.13 3.92
CA PHE A 575 -13.35 32.01 3.61
C PHE A 575 -13.08 30.87 2.63
N LYS A 576 -13.80 29.74 2.71
CA LYS A 576 -13.73 28.66 1.73
C LYS A 576 -14.21 29.13 0.34
N ALA A 577 -15.35 29.85 0.28
CA ALA A 577 -15.91 30.35 -0.96
C ALA A 577 -14.99 31.37 -1.66
N LEU A 578 -14.35 32.24 -0.90
CA LEU A 578 -13.39 33.23 -1.39
C LEU A 578 -12.00 32.62 -1.69
N LYS A 579 -11.79 31.32 -1.47
CA LYS A 579 -10.50 30.64 -1.59
C LYS A 579 -9.36 31.27 -0.75
N TRP A 580 -9.71 31.92 0.35
CA TRP A 580 -8.78 32.60 1.27
C TRP A 580 -8.24 31.68 2.38
N ASN A 581 -8.52 30.39 2.32
CA ASN A 581 -8.08 29.41 3.31
C ASN A 581 -6.57 29.07 3.24
N GLY A 582 -5.76 30.00 2.74
CA GLY A 582 -4.30 29.86 2.72
C GLY A 582 -3.84 28.76 1.72
N LYS A 583 -3.77 29.13 0.45
CA LYS A 583 -3.04 28.36 -0.56
C LYS A 583 -1.54 28.50 -0.36
#